data_84b199b57881d2a33efef5b5eaab6efb
#
_entry.id   84b199b57881d2a33efef5b5eaab6efb
#
_cell.length_a   1.000
_cell.length_b   1.000
_cell.length_c   1.000
_cell.angle_alpha   90.00
_cell.angle_beta   90.00
_cell.angle_gamma   90.00
#
_symmetry.space_group_name_H-M   'P 1'
#
loop_
_entity.id
_entity.type
_entity.pdbx_description
1 polymer ?
#
loop_
_entity_poly.entity_id
_entity_poly.type
_entity_poly.pdbx_seq_one_letter_code
_entity_poly.pdbx_strand_id
1 'polypeptide(L)' 'MPTYHIEMIEGRTIEQKRRLVQEITRITVEVLGGSPDSVDILITDVKRENWATGGQLWTQPRS' A
#
# COMPACT_ATOMS: atom_id res chain seq x y z
N MET A 1 11.56 14.93 -0.86
CA MET A 1 11.13 13.91 0.10
C MET A 1 9.91 13.21 -0.47
N PRO A 2 10.03 11.94 -0.99
CA PRO A 2 8.87 11.27 -1.56
C PRO A 2 7.93 10.75 -0.48
N THR A 3 6.63 10.83 -0.77
CA THR A 3 5.59 10.29 0.08
C THR A 3 4.71 9.39 -0.77
N TYR A 4 4.47 8.17 -0.29
CA TYR A 4 3.60 7.20 -0.96
C TYR A 4 2.33 7.02 -0.15
N HIS A 5 1.21 7.03 -0.83
CA HIS A 5 -0.09 6.72 -0.23
C HIS A 5 -0.60 5.44 -0.87
N ILE A 6 -0.76 4.41 -0.06
CA ILE A 6 -1.18 3.09 -0.54
C ILE A 6 -2.52 2.75 0.08
N GLU A 7 -3.49 2.45 -0.76
CA GLU A 7 -4.77 1.92 -0.31
C GLU A 7 -4.82 0.45 -0.68
N MET A 8 -5.23 -0.39 0.26
CA MET A 8 -5.32 -1.82 0.01
C MET A 8 -6.49 -2.41 0.78
N ILE A 9 -7.03 -3.50 0.26
CA ILE A 9 -8.08 -4.22 0.97
C ILE A 9 -7.48 -4.81 2.25
N GLU A 10 -8.20 -4.68 3.35
CA GLU A 10 -7.74 -5.17 4.65
C GLU A 10 -7.45 -6.66 4.63
N GLY A 11 -6.64 -7.13 5.55
CA GLY A 11 -6.30 -8.54 5.68
C GLY A 11 -4.83 -8.84 5.49
N ARG A 12 -4.02 -7.87 5.10
CA ARG A 12 -2.58 -8.08 5.01
C ARG A 12 -1.97 -8.07 6.40
N THR A 13 -0.99 -8.93 6.62
CA THR A 13 -0.32 -9.02 7.91
C THR A 13 0.64 -7.86 8.12
N ILE A 14 1.01 -7.63 9.39
CA ILE A 14 2.02 -6.65 9.73
C ILE A 14 3.34 -6.99 9.03
N GLU A 15 3.69 -8.28 8.95
CA GLU A 15 4.93 -8.70 8.30
C GLU A 15 4.93 -8.38 6.80
N GLN A 16 3.78 -8.59 6.15
CA GLN A 16 3.66 -8.24 4.74
C GLN A 16 3.80 -6.73 4.52
N LYS A 17 3.16 -5.95 5.37
CA LYS A 17 3.26 -4.48 5.28
C LYS A 17 4.70 -4.02 5.54
N ARG A 18 5.36 -4.61 6.55
CA ARG A 18 6.74 -4.26 6.87
C ARG A 18 7.66 -4.52 5.68
N ARG A 19 7.53 -5.68 5.05
CA ARG A 19 8.34 -6.02 3.89
C ARG A 19 8.05 -5.08 2.72
N LEU A 20 6.78 -4.77 2.50
CA LEU A 20 6.39 -3.88 1.40
C LEU A 20 7.04 -2.50 1.56
N VAL A 21 6.93 -1.90 2.75
CA VAL A 21 7.49 -0.56 2.96
C VAL A 21 9.02 -0.57 2.91
N GLN A 22 9.65 -1.64 3.35
CA GLN A 22 11.10 -1.78 3.25
C GLN A 22 11.55 -1.80 1.80
N GLU A 23 10.86 -2.56 0.95
CA GLU A 23 11.20 -2.67 -0.45
C GLU A 23 10.91 -1.38 -1.22
N ILE A 24 9.81 -0.72 -0.94
CA ILE A 24 9.51 0.57 -1.58
C ILE A 24 10.57 1.60 -1.20
N THR A 25 10.96 1.63 0.07
CA THR A 25 11.99 2.54 0.54
C THR A 25 13.33 2.24 -0.14
N ARG A 26 13.70 0.97 -0.20
CA ARG A 26 14.95 0.56 -0.84
C ARG A 26 15.01 1.01 -2.30
N ILE A 27 13.97 0.72 -3.07
CA ILE A 27 13.98 1.08 -4.49
C ILE A 27 13.92 2.59 -4.70
N THR A 28 13.22 3.28 -3.81
CA THR A 28 13.13 4.74 -3.88
C THR A 28 14.52 5.37 -3.71
N VAL A 29 15.27 4.93 -2.73
CA VAL A 29 16.63 5.42 -2.50
C VAL A 29 17.54 5.06 -3.66
N GLU A 30 17.39 3.85 -4.21
CA GLU A 30 18.19 3.42 -5.34
C GLU A 30 17.96 4.30 -6.57
N VAL A 31 16.71 4.63 -6.86
CA VAL A 31 16.35 5.38 -8.07
C VAL A 31 16.50 6.87 -7.91
N LEU A 32 16.03 7.41 -6.78
CA LEU A 32 15.99 8.86 -6.55
C LEU A 32 17.17 9.39 -5.74
N GLY A 33 17.88 8.53 -5.04
CA GLY A 33 18.92 8.94 -4.11
C GLY A 33 18.34 9.39 -2.78
N GLY A 34 19.20 9.92 -1.92
CA GLY A 34 18.79 10.40 -0.61
C GLY A 34 18.82 9.34 0.47
N SER A 35 18.33 9.70 1.63
CA SER A 35 18.33 8.85 2.81
C SER A 35 17.00 8.08 2.93
N PRO A 36 17.02 6.84 3.42
CA PRO A 36 15.77 6.12 3.73
C PRO A 36 14.86 6.90 4.67
N ASP A 37 15.43 7.72 5.55
CA ASP A 37 14.66 8.52 6.50
C ASP A 37 13.82 9.62 5.83
N SER A 38 14.07 9.89 4.55
CA SER A 38 13.31 10.89 3.81
C SER A 38 12.09 10.31 3.09
N VAL A 39 11.90 8.99 3.16
CA VAL A 39 10.82 8.31 2.46
C VAL A 39 9.67 8.03 3.44
N ASP A 40 8.51 8.59 3.17
CA ASP A 40 7.32 8.34 3.97
C ASP A 40 6.32 7.49 3.20
N ILE A 41 5.73 6.54 3.89
CA ILE A 41 4.74 5.64 3.29
C ILE A 41 3.55 5.53 4.23
N LEU A 42 2.36 5.86 3.74
CA LEU A 42 1.13 5.73 4.48
C LEU A 42 0.30 4.61 3.86
N ILE A 43 -0.16 3.70 4.70
CA ILE A 43 -0.99 2.58 4.25
C ILE A 43 -2.37 2.72 4.87
N THR A 44 -3.38 2.67 4.02
CA THR A 44 -4.77 2.70 4.46
C THR A 44 -5.41 1.36 4.14
N ASP A 45 -5.87 0.67 5.18
CA ASP A 45 -6.65 -0.57 5.01
C ASP A 45 -8.08 -0.20 4.71
N VAL A 46 -8.64 -0.76 3.66
CA VAL A 46 -10.00 -0.49 3.23
C VAL A 46 -10.81 -1.78 3.33
N LYS A 47 -11.96 -1.69 3.98
CA LYS A 47 -12.86 -2.84 4.08
C LYS A 47 -13.44 -3.18 2.71
N ARG A 48 -13.71 -4.47 2.49
CA ARG A 48 -14.29 -4.93 1.23
C ARG A 48 -15.61 -4.24 0.91
N GLU A 49 -16.38 -3.90 1.94
CA GLU A 49 -17.65 -3.19 1.76
C GLU A 49 -17.45 -1.74 1.31
N ASN A 50 -16.23 -1.24 1.36
CA ASN A 50 -15.90 0.13 0.96
C ASN A 50 -15.07 0.18 -0.32
N TRP A 51 -14.97 -0.93 -1.03
CA TRP A 51 -14.19 -1.00 -2.27
C TRP A 51 -15.04 -1.55 -3.40
N ALA A 52 -15.19 -0.77 -4.45
CA ALA A 52 -15.97 -1.19 -5.61
C ALA A 52 -15.09 -1.14 -6.86
N THR A 53 -15.31 -2.11 -7.73
CA THR A 53 -14.69 -2.16 -9.06
C THR A 53 -15.77 -2.51 -10.06
N GLY A 54 -15.88 -1.71 -11.12
CA GLY A 54 -16.89 -1.96 -12.14
C GLY A 54 -18.33 -1.90 -11.63
N GLY A 55 -18.54 -1.10 -10.56
CA GLY A 55 -19.85 -0.97 -9.95
C GLY A 55 -20.22 -2.08 -8.98
N GLN A 56 -19.27 -2.97 -8.66
CA GLN A 56 -19.52 -4.06 -7.71
C GLN A 56 -18.62 -3.93 -6.49
N LEU A 57 -19.21 -4.07 -5.32
CA LEU A 57 -18.46 -4.12 -4.08
C LEU A 57 -17.70 -5.44 -3.98
N TRP A 58 -16.58 -5.41 -3.30
CA TRP A 58 -15.72 -6.58 -3.13
C TRP A 58 -16.29 -7.62 -2.16
N THR A 59 -17.44 -7.34 -1.55
CA THR A 59 -18.20 -8.30 -0.77
C THR A 59 -19.11 -9.15 -1.65
N GLN A 60 -19.34 -8.76 -2.92
CA GLN A 60 -20.24 -9.43 -3.83
C GLN A 60 -19.50 -10.53 -4.60
N PRO A 61 -20.19 -11.63 -4.94
CA PRO A 61 -19.60 -12.64 -5.81
C PRO A 61 -19.22 -12.03 -7.16
N ARG A 62 -18.04 -12.36 -7.63
CA ARG A 62 -17.55 -11.88 -8.92
C ARG A 62 -17.65 -13.02 -9.93
N SER A 63 -18.30 -12.76 -11.04
CA SER A 63 -18.47 -13.73 -12.11
C SER A 63 -17.40 -13.56 -13.18
#